data_7418e1ae729e819cd0f119ef3e026e9b
#
_entry.id   7418e1ae729e819cd0f119ef3e026e9b
#
_cell.length_a   1.000
_cell.length_b   1.000
_cell.length_c   1.000
_cell.angle_alpha   90.00
_cell.angle_beta   90.00
_cell.angle_gamma   90.00
#
_symmetry.space_group_name_H-M   'P 1'
#
loop_
_entity.id
_entity.type
_entity.pdbx_description
1 polymer ?
#
loop_
_entity_poly.entity_id
_entity_poly.type
_entity_poly.pdbx_seq_one_letter_code
_entity_poly.pdbx_strand_id
1 'polypeptide(L)'
;SGGQKQAVAIARAVYFKRKILLLDEPTSALSVRETERVLKYVTELKNENVSSVVVTHNLYHAFQVCDRFVVMSHGKVVFEKNKSDTNLEEVTEQVIKV
;
A
#
# COMPACT_ATOMS: atom_id res chain seq x y z
N SER A 1 11.54 0.78 15.95
CA SER A 1 11.59 -0.07 14.77
C SER A 1 10.82 0.54 13.61
N GLY A 2 11.06 0.04 12.41
CA GLY A 2 10.33 0.47 11.22
C GLY A 2 8.82 0.22 11.34
N GLY A 3 8.44 -0.93 11.89
CA GLY A 3 7.03 -1.25 12.11
C GLY A 3 6.36 -0.32 13.12
N GLN A 4 7.08 0.06 14.17
CA GLN A 4 6.56 1.01 15.15
C GLN A 4 6.38 2.39 14.54
N LYS A 5 7.29 2.83 13.67
CA LYS A 5 7.15 4.11 12.96
C LYS A 5 5.91 4.13 12.08
N GLN A 6 5.64 3.04 11.37
CA GLN A 6 4.43 2.94 10.54
C GLN A 6 3.17 2.95 11.41
N ALA A 7 3.18 2.22 12.51
CA ALA A 7 2.05 2.20 13.44
C ALA A 7 1.73 3.60 13.99
N VAL A 8 2.76 4.37 14.33
CA VAL A 8 2.59 5.75 14.81
C VAL A 8 1.99 6.63 13.72
N ALA A 9 2.49 6.53 12.48
CA ALA A 9 1.98 7.32 11.36
C ALA A 9 0.49 7.03 11.11
N ILE A 10 0.11 5.76 11.14
CA ILE A 10 -1.27 5.34 10.94
C ILE A 10 -2.16 5.82 12.08
N ALA A 11 -1.72 5.65 13.32
CA ALA A 11 -2.46 6.10 14.50
C ALA A 11 -2.69 7.62 14.47
N ARG A 12 -1.69 8.39 14.06
CA ARG A 12 -1.82 9.84 13.92
C ARG A 12 -2.83 10.24 12.86
N ALA A 13 -2.83 9.55 11.72
CA ALA A 13 -3.79 9.80 10.65
C ALA A 13 -5.22 9.60 11.14
N VAL A 14 -5.47 8.55 11.90
CA VAL A 14 -6.78 8.26 12.48
C VAL A 14 -7.15 9.30 13.55
N TYR A 15 -6.23 9.56 14.49
CA TYR A 15 -6.48 10.49 15.60
C TYR A 15 -6.82 11.90 15.11
N PHE A 16 -6.07 12.40 14.13
CA PHE A 16 -6.28 13.75 13.59
C PHE A 16 -7.31 13.78 12.44
N LYS A 17 -8.02 12.68 12.22
CA LYS A 17 -9.07 12.57 11.19
C LYS A 17 -8.59 12.97 9.81
N ARG A 18 -7.40 12.53 9.44
CA ARG A 18 -6.86 12.75 8.10
C ARG A 18 -7.68 11.97 7.08
N LYS A 19 -7.84 12.52 5.89
CA LYS A 19 -8.58 11.85 4.82
C LYS A 19 -7.71 10.93 3.99
N ILE A 20 -6.43 11.27 3.85
CA ILE A 20 -5.48 10.55 3.01
C ILE A 20 -4.17 10.36 3.78
N LEU A 21 -3.61 9.16 3.69
CA LEU A 21 -2.30 8.82 4.24
C LEU A 21 -1.42 8.27 3.12
N LEU A 22 -0.23 8.85 2.97
CA LEU A 22 0.78 8.35 2.03
C LEU A 22 1.76 7.45 2.77
N LEU A 23 1.96 6.25 2.24
CA LEU A 23 2.88 5.27 2.79
C LEU A 23 3.89 4.89 1.70
N ASP A 24 5.15 5.20 1.93
CA ASP A 24 6.24 4.90 0.99
C ASP A 24 7.03 3.71 1.50
N GLU A 25 6.97 2.61 0.74
CA GLU A 25 7.61 1.34 1.08
C GLU A 25 7.35 0.91 2.53
N PRO A 26 6.07 0.82 2.95
CA PRO A 26 5.75 0.68 4.38
C PRO A 26 6.19 -0.63 5.02
N THR A 27 6.47 -1.66 4.22
CA THR A 27 6.89 -2.97 4.72
C THR A 27 8.36 -3.28 4.43
N SER A 28 9.11 -2.31 3.90
CA SER A 28 10.52 -2.50 3.59
C SER A 28 11.33 -2.74 4.86
N ALA A 29 12.21 -3.75 4.82
CA ALA A 29 13.12 -4.10 5.91
C ALA A 29 12.42 -4.47 7.24
N LEU A 30 11.16 -4.87 7.18
CA LEU A 30 10.43 -5.36 8.35
C LEU A 30 10.51 -6.89 8.46
N SER A 31 10.44 -7.40 9.70
CA SER A 31 10.26 -8.82 9.94
C SER A 31 8.90 -9.28 9.41
N VAL A 32 8.71 -10.58 9.29
CA VAL A 32 7.41 -11.14 8.86
C VAL A 32 6.28 -10.68 9.79
N ARG A 33 6.52 -10.72 11.10
CA ARG A 33 5.52 -10.32 12.09
C ARG A 33 5.18 -8.84 12.02
N GLU A 34 6.20 -7.98 11.89
CA GLU A 34 5.99 -6.54 11.75
C GLU A 34 5.24 -6.22 10.45
N THR A 35 5.60 -6.88 9.37
CA THR A 35 4.92 -6.74 8.08
C THR A 35 3.44 -7.07 8.19
N GLU A 36 3.10 -8.18 8.81
CA GLU A 36 1.69 -8.58 9.00
C GLU A 36 0.91 -7.54 9.80
N ARG A 37 1.51 -6.99 10.84
CA ARG A 37 0.88 -5.93 11.64
C ARG A 37 0.63 -4.67 10.83
N VAL A 38 1.62 -4.21 10.06
CA VAL A 38 1.48 -3.01 9.23
C VAL A 38 0.40 -3.21 8.19
N LEU A 39 0.38 -4.34 7.50
CA LEU A 39 -0.64 -4.64 6.50
C LEU A 39 -2.04 -4.67 7.12
N LYS A 40 -2.17 -5.22 8.31
CA LYS A 40 -3.43 -5.21 9.04
C LYS A 40 -3.89 -3.79 9.35
N TYR A 41 -2.99 -2.93 9.84
CA TYR A 41 -3.32 -1.53 10.14
C TYR A 41 -3.74 -0.78 8.89
N VAL A 42 -3.05 -0.99 7.77
CA VAL A 42 -3.42 -0.36 6.49
C VAL A 42 -4.82 -0.78 6.07
N THR A 43 -5.13 -2.07 6.18
CA THR A 43 -6.46 -2.58 5.86
C THR A 43 -7.54 -1.94 6.75
N GLU A 44 -7.24 -1.74 8.02
CA GLU A 44 -8.18 -1.16 8.98
C GLU A 44 -8.45 0.34 8.75
N LEU A 45 -7.57 1.05 8.02
CA LEU A 45 -7.76 2.47 7.72
C LEU A 45 -9.09 2.74 7.01
N LYS A 46 -9.56 1.83 6.21
CA LYS A 46 -10.85 1.97 5.50
C LYS A 46 -12.00 2.13 6.48
N ASN A 47 -11.96 1.44 7.61
CA ASN A 47 -13.00 1.50 8.62
C ASN A 47 -12.99 2.83 9.38
N GLU A 48 -11.89 3.57 9.27
CA GLU A 48 -11.72 4.87 9.91
C GLU A 48 -11.89 6.01 8.90
N ASN A 49 -12.41 5.72 7.70
CA ASN A 49 -12.60 6.68 6.62
C ASN A 49 -11.31 7.38 6.18
N VAL A 50 -10.19 6.67 6.26
CA VAL A 50 -8.91 7.15 5.76
C VAL A 50 -8.54 6.37 4.50
N SER A 51 -8.33 7.08 3.41
CA SER A 51 -7.79 6.49 2.18
C SER A 51 -6.27 6.43 2.29
N SER A 52 -5.66 5.37 1.79
CA SER A 52 -4.22 5.26 1.77
C SER A 52 -3.69 5.14 0.34
N VAL A 53 -2.54 5.76 0.10
CA VAL A 53 -1.77 5.57 -1.12
C VAL A 53 -0.48 4.88 -0.71
N VAL A 54 -0.29 3.66 -1.21
CA VAL A 54 0.86 2.84 -0.87
C VAL A 54 1.79 2.79 -2.07
N VAL A 55 3.01 3.28 -1.92
CA VAL A 55 4.06 3.18 -2.93
C VAL A 55 4.96 2.02 -2.53
N THR A 56 5.06 1.00 -3.36
CA THR A 56 5.82 -0.20 -3.01
C THR A 56 6.29 -0.96 -4.24
N HIS A 57 7.40 -1.67 -4.08
CA HIS A 57 7.87 -2.68 -5.04
C HIS A 57 7.37 -4.08 -4.67
N ASN A 58 6.81 -4.25 -3.48
CA ASN A 58 6.31 -5.54 -3.04
C ASN A 58 4.86 -5.71 -3.47
N LEU A 59 4.65 -6.26 -4.65
CA LEU A 59 3.33 -6.43 -5.23
C LEU A 59 2.49 -7.45 -4.46
N TYR A 60 3.13 -8.43 -3.85
CA TYR A 60 2.43 -9.40 -3.02
C TYR A 60 1.74 -8.72 -1.83
N HIS A 61 2.44 -7.83 -1.14
CA HIS A 61 1.86 -7.05 -0.04
C HIS A 61 0.79 -6.08 -0.56
N ALA A 62 1.05 -5.43 -1.69
CA ALA A 62 0.08 -4.51 -2.27
C ALA A 62 -1.26 -5.20 -2.57
N PHE A 63 -1.22 -6.42 -3.09
CA PHE A 63 -2.44 -7.18 -3.38
C PHE A 63 -3.23 -7.56 -2.15
N GLN A 64 -2.60 -7.62 -0.97
CA GLN A 64 -3.30 -7.93 0.26
C GLN A 64 -4.14 -6.76 0.78
N VAL A 65 -3.72 -5.52 0.53
CA VAL A 65 -4.33 -4.35 1.19
C VAL A 65 -4.92 -3.32 0.24
N CYS A 66 -4.48 -3.28 -1.02
CA CYS A 66 -4.91 -2.25 -1.95
C CYS A 66 -6.11 -2.69 -2.78
N ASP A 67 -6.96 -1.71 -3.13
CA ASP A 67 -8.17 -1.95 -3.91
C ASP A 67 -7.97 -1.57 -5.38
N ARG A 68 -6.95 -0.80 -5.69
CA ARG A 68 -6.67 -0.30 -7.02
C ARG A 68 -5.17 -0.20 -7.21
N PHE A 69 -4.71 -0.51 -8.41
CA PHE A 69 -3.29 -0.54 -8.76
C PHE A 69 -3.01 0.44 -9.89
N VAL A 70 -1.94 1.21 -9.71
CA VAL A 70 -1.47 2.16 -10.70
C VAL A 70 0.02 1.88 -10.91
N VAL A 71 0.42 1.60 -12.15
CA VAL A 71 1.83 1.44 -12.51
C VAL A 71 2.27 2.69 -13.25
N MET A 72 3.38 3.26 -12.79
CA MET A 72 3.93 4.47 -13.39
C MET A 72 5.29 4.19 -14.01
N SER A 73 5.59 4.89 -15.08
CA SER A 73 6.88 4.85 -15.73
C SER A 73 7.21 6.25 -16.26
N HIS A 74 8.38 6.77 -15.89
CA HIS A 74 8.85 8.07 -16.37
C HIS A 74 7.81 9.20 -16.18
N GLY A 75 7.17 9.21 -15.01
CA GLY A 75 6.20 10.23 -14.64
C GLY A 75 4.82 10.07 -15.28
N LYS A 76 4.56 8.94 -15.94
CA LYS A 76 3.27 8.69 -16.58
C LYS A 76 2.62 7.42 -16.04
N VAL A 77 1.29 7.41 -16.01
CA VAL A 77 0.52 6.22 -15.69
C VAL A 77 0.49 5.33 -16.94
N VAL A 78 1.01 4.11 -16.82
CA VAL A 78 1.03 3.14 -17.93
C VAL A 78 0.03 2.01 -17.74
N PHE A 79 -0.52 1.88 -16.54
CA PHE A 79 -1.50 0.84 -16.22
C PHE A 79 -2.31 1.30 -15.01
N GLU A 80 -3.62 1.05 -15.05
CA GLU A 80 -4.50 1.37 -13.94
C GLU A 80 -5.70 0.43 -13.97
N LYS A 81 -5.90 -0.34 -12.89
CA LYS A 81 -7.07 -1.22 -12.74
C LYS A 81 -7.45 -1.40 -11.28
N ASN A 82 -8.73 -1.64 -11.06
CA ASN A 82 -9.21 -2.09 -9.76
C ASN A 82 -8.76 -3.54 -9.54
N LYS A 83 -8.61 -3.92 -8.27
CA LYS A 83 -8.19 -5.27 -7.90
C LYS A 83 -9.11 -6.35 -8.49
N SER A 84 -10.41 -6.08 -8.57
CA SER A 84 -11.38 -7.02 -9.13
C SER A 84 -11.20 -7.28 -10.62
N ASP A 85 -10.49 -6.40 -11.34
CA ASP A 85 -10.31 -6.45 -12.79
C ASP A 85 -8.91 -6.92 -13.21
N THR A 86 -8.09 -7.31 -12.26
CA THR A 86 -6.70 -7.70 -12.53
C THR A 86 -6.26 -8.81 -11.58
N ASN A 87 -5.02 -9.23 -11.73
CA ASN A 87 -4.39 -10.22 -10.85
C ASN A 87 -2.91 -9.88 -10.65
N LEU A 88 -2.27 -10.58 -9.73
CA LEU A 88 -0.88 -10.33 -9.39
C LEU A 88 0.05 -10.52 -10.60
N GLU A 89 -0.22 -11.52 -11.43
CA GLU A 89 0.59 -11.79 -12.62
C GLU A 89 0.54 -10.64 -13.61
N GLU A 90 -0.64 -10.11 -13.88
CA GLU A 90 -0.81 -9.00 -14.83
C GLU A 90 -0.07 -7.75 -14.33
N VAL A 91 -0.24 -7.38 -13.08
CA VAL A 91 0.45 -6.19 -12.53
C VAL A 91 1.96 -6.41 -12.53
N THR A 92 2.42 -7.59 -12.18
CA THR A 92 3.84 -7.94 -12.20
C THR A 92 4.43 -7.76 -13.60
N GLU A 93 3.73 -8.24 -14.63
CA GLU A 93 4.16 -8.07 -16.01
C GLU A 93 4.26 -6.60 -16.40
N GLN A 94 3.30 -5.78 -15.97
CA GLN A 94 3.32 -4.35 -16.27
C GLN A 94 4.51 -3.65 -15.61
N VAL A 95 4.85 -4.03 -14.39
CA VAL A 95 6.02 -3.49 -13.69
C VAL A 95 7.32 -3.89 -14.38
N ILE A 96 7.43 -5.12 -14.85
CA ILE A 96 8.62 -5.62 -15.55
C ILE A 96 8.84 -4.87 -16.87
N LYS A 97 7.78 -4.46 -17.55
CA LYS A 97 7.86 -3.78 -18.85
C LYS A 97 8.34 -2.32 -18.77
N VAL A 98 8.30 -1.71 -17.60
CA VAL A 98 8.65 -0.29 -17.45
C VAL A 98 10.15 -0.03 -17.29
#